data_ab4694ab9d7032406e1a7749e6f93efb
#
_entry.id   ab4694ab9d7032406e1a7749e6f93efb
#
_cell.length_a   1.000
_cell.length_b   1.000
_cell.length_c   1.000
_cell.angle_alpha   90.00
_cell.angle_beta   90.00
_cell.angle_gamma   90.00
#
_symmetry.space_group_name_H-M   'P 1'
#
loop_
_entity.id
_entity.type
_entity.pdbx_description
1 polymer ?
#
loop_
_entity_poly.entity_id
_entity_poly.type
_entity_poly.pdbx_seq_one_letter_code
_entity_poly.pdbx_strand_id
1 'polypeptide(L)'
;QTCALPIWQTYLLIKNTQELVNFIHAIGTPPYVALDTEFLSEKTYFPQLCLIQIAHGNHAAVIDTLADIDLEPLIQFLMNPKMIKVFHAAEQDLVILWNDFKLSLMPVFDTQIAAMVCGFGDQVSYAQLVKTFTKTRIDKSSQIVDWSKRPLRDRHLEYALADVTHLCKEIGRASCRERV
;
A
#
# COMPACT_ATOMS: atom_id res chain seq x y z
N GLN A 1 -29.44 0.86 -5.97
CA GLN A 1 -28.37 1.46 -6.79
C GLN A 1 -27.10 0.70 -6.46
N THR A 2 -26.68 -0.18 -7.34
CA THR A 2 -25.39 -0.85 -7.31
C THR A 2 -24.33 0.23 -7.43
N CYS A 3 -23.63 0.52 -6.34
CA CYS A 3 -22.44 1.36 -6.35
C CYS A 3 -21.40 0.59 -7.17
N ALA A 4 -21.32 0.86 -8.45
CA ALA A 4 -20.25 0.35 -9.30
C ALA A 4 -18.93 0.83 -8.65
N LEU A 5 -18.05 -0.10 -8.35
CA LEU A 5 -16.69 0.22 -7.90
C LEU A 5 -16.08 1.17 -8.92
N PRO A 6 -15.41 2.26 -8.51
CA PRO A 6 -14.63 3.00 -9.46
C PRO A 6 -13.61 2.02 -10.04
N ILE A 7 -13.76 1.74 -11.33
CA ILE A 7 -12.76 1.04 -12.11
C ILE A 7 -11.54 1.95 -12.03
N TRP A 8 -10.51 1.53 -11.30
CA TRP A 8 -9.20 2.17 -11.35
C TRP A 8 -8.75 2.10 -12.80
N GLN A 9 -8.93 3.20 -13.55
CA GLN A 9 -8.76 3.19 -15.00
C GLN A 9 -7.30 2.98 -15.43
N THR A 10 -6.34 3.09 -14.51
CA THR A 10 -4.93 2.81 -14.83
C THR A 10 -4.14 2.60 -13.54
N TYR A 11 -3.82 1.37 -13.20
CA TYR A 11 -2.71 1.13 -12.30
C TYR A 11 -1.41 1.13 -13.12
N LEU A 12 -0.36 1.68 -12.53
CA LEU A 12 0.97 1.71 -13.14
C LEU A 12 1.85 0.67 -12.46
N LEU A 13 2.44 -0.23 -13.24
CA LEU A 13 3.63 -0.97 -12.81
C LEU A 13 4.84 -0.11 -13.18
N ILE A 14 5.44 0.51 -12.17
CA ILE A 14 6.57 1.43 -12.30
C ILE A 14 7.88 0.64 -12.26
N LYS A 15 8.70 0.76 -13.30
CA LYS A 15 9.97 0.04 -13.44
C LYS A 15 11.17 0.93 -13.71
N ASN A 16 10.99 2.23 -13.81
CA ASN A 16 12.06 3.18 -14.01
C ASN A 16 11.79 4.50 -13.29
N THR A 17 12.85 5.26 -13.09
CA THR A 17 12.82 6.53 -12.34
C THR A 17 11.91 7.58 -12.97
N GLN A 18 11.82 7.64 -14.31
CA GLN A 18 10.98 8.63 -14.97
C GLN A 18 9.48 8.37 -14.73
N GLU A 19 9.05 7.11 -14.80
CA GLU A 19 7.67 6.73 -14.46
C GLU A 19 7.35 7.04 -13.01
N LEU A 20 8.29 6.79 -12.08
CA LEU A 20 8.14 7.11 -10.67
C LEU A 20 7.96 8.61 -10.43
N VAL A 21 8.80 9.43 -11.03
CA VAL A 21 8.71 10.90 -10.93
C VAL A 21 7.39 11.40 -11.50
N ASN A 22 6.96 10.88 -12.66
CA ASN A 22 5.67 11.24 -13.26
C ASN A 22 4.49 10.87 -12.36
N PHE A 23 4.54 9.69 -11.73
CA PHE A 23 3.51 9.26 -10.78
C PHE A 23 3.46 10.15 -9.54
N ILE A 24 4.61 10.49 -8.94
CA ILE A 24 4.69 11.39 -7.79
C ILE A 24 4.13 12.78 -8.14
N HIS A 25 4.42 13.29 -9.33
CA HIS A 25 3.86 14.55 -9.80
C HIS A 25 2.33 14.48 -9.97
N ALA A 26 1.82 13.37 -10.51
CA ALA A 26 0.38 13.18 -10.70
C ALA A 26 -0.39 13.06 -9.38
N ILE A 27 0.19 12.39 -8.37
CA ILE A 27 -0.43 12.25 -7.03
C ILE A 27 -0.33 13.56 -6.22
N GLY A 28 0.67 14.41 -6.50
CA GLY A 28 0.87 15.72 -5.88
C GLY A 28 1.25 15.66 -4.41
N THR A 29 0.64 16.51 -3.58
CA THR A 29 0.87 16.57 -2.13
C THR A 29 -0.37 16.15 -1.35
N PRO A 30 -0.71 14.87 -1.30
CA PRO A 30 -1.92 14.39 -0.65
C PRO A 30 -1.80 14.46 0.88
N PRO A 31 -2.92 14.57 1.62
CA PRO A 31 -2.91 14.54 3.09
C PRO A 31 -2.52 13.18 3.64
N TYR A 32 -2.71 12.11 2.88
CA TYR A 32 -2.30 10.76 3.23
C TYR A 32 -2.03 9.93 1.96
N VAL A 33 -1.26 8.86 2.11
CA VAL A 33 -1.10 7.78 1.13
C VAL A 33 -1.26 6.43 1.80
N ALA A 34 -1.93 5.49 1.16
CA ALA A 34 -1.93 4.10 1.55
C ALA A 34 -0.67 3.43 0.99
N LEU A 35 -0.01 2.63 1.81
CA LEU A 35 1.23 1.93 1.50
C LEU A 35 1.14 0.47 1.92
N ASP A 36 1.81 -0.38 1.18
CA ASP A 36 2.04 -1.78 1.49
C ASP A 36 3.35 -2.23 0.84
N THR A 37 3.92 -3.36 1.28
CA THR A 37 5.13 -3.92 0.67
C THR A 37 5.00 -5.42 0.43
N GLU A 38 5.67 -5.91 -0.63
CA GLU A 38 5.85 -7.34 -0.85
C GLU A 38 7.34 -7.68 -0.83
N PHE A 39 7.68 -8.75 -0.13
CA PHE A 39 9.07 -9.11 0.13
C PHE A 39 9.28 -10.62 0.17
N LEU A 40 10.52 -11.04 0.04
CA LEU A 40 10.96 -12.43 0.18
C LEU A 40 11.74 -12.60 1.48
N SER A 41 11.27 -13.47 2.39
CA SER A 41 11.91 -13.72 3.70
C SER A 41 12.55 -15.11 3.84
N GLU A 42 12.33 -16.03 2.86
CA GLU A 42 12.63 -17.46 3.05
C GLU A 42 14.12 -17.82 3.03
N LYS A 43 15.01 -16.94 2.54
CA LYS A 43 16.42 -17.30 2.26
C LYS A 43 17.45 -16.31 2.81
N THR A 44 17.01 -15.25 3.45
CA THR A 44 17.90 -14.16 3.90
C THR A 44 17.61 -13.79 5.34
N TYR A 45 18.62 -13.35 6.08
CA TYR A 45 18.47 -12.86 7.45
C TYR A 45 17.58 -11.60 7.49
N PHE A 46 17.70 -10.73 6.50
CA PHE A 46 16.78 -9.61 6.28
C PHE A 46 15.88 -9.90 5.08
N PRO A 47 14.58 -9.60 5.16
CA PRO A 47 13.69 -9.73 4.02
C PRO A 47 14.18 -8.89 2.83
N GLN A 48 14.10 -9.45 1.62
CA GLN A 48 14.39 -8.71 0.39
C GLN A 48 13.12 -8.01 -0.08
N LEU A 49 13.12 -6.68 -0.10
CA LEU A 49 12.03 -5.90 -0.66
C LEU A 49 11.90 -6.14 -2.16
N CYS A 50 10.71 -6.46 -2.63
CA CYS A 50 10.43 -6.77 -4.03
C CYS A 50 9.50 -5.76 -4.69
N LEU A 51 8.48 -5.28 -3.94
CA LEU A 51 7.50 -4.31 -4.43
C LEU A 51 7.15 -3.32 -3.33
N ILE A 52 6.85 -2.07 -3.73
CA ILE A 52 6.15 -1.09 -2.89
C ILE A 52 4.85 -0.74 -3.60
N GLN A 53 3.72 -0.85 -2.90
CA GLN A 53 2.43 -0.40 -3.37
C GLN A 53 2.11 0.96 -2.74
N ILE A 54 1.53 1.85 -3.55
CA ILE A 54 1.12 3.18 -3.11
C ILE A 54 -0.20 3.58 -3.75
N ALA A 55 -1.11 4.17 -2.96
CA ALA A 55 -2.37 4.70 -3.49
C ALA A 55 -2.82 5.95 -2.75
N HIS A 56 -3.45 6.87 -3.50
CA HIS A 56 -4.25 7.99 -2.99
C HIS A 56 -5.27 8.44 -4.03
N GLY A 57 -6.51 8.66 -3.60
CA GLY A 57 -7.60 9.10 -4.49
C GLY A 57 -7.82 8.10 -5.63
N ASN A 58 -7.61 8.53 -6.86
CA ASN A 58 -7.72 7.70 -8.07
C ASN A 58 -6.35 7.24 -8.61
N HIS A 59 -5.26 7.52 -7.90
CA HIS A 59 -3.91 7.13 -8.28
C HIS A 59 -3.48 5.90 -7.48
N ALA A 60 -3.04 4.87 -8.18
CA ALA A 60 -2.46 3.68 -7.57
C ALA A 60 -1.32 3.14 -8.43
N ALA A 61 -0.24 2.69 -7.79
CA ALA A 61 0.90 2.11 -8.46
C ALA A 61 1.52 0.96 -7.67
N VAL A 62 2.13 0.05 -8.40
CA VAL A 62 3.08 -0.95 -7.90
C VAL A 62 4.46 -0.54 -8.40
N ILE A 63 5.40 -0.36 -7.51
CA ILE A 63 6.78 0.03 -7.80
C ILE A 63 7.65 -1.23 -7.71
N ASP A 64 8.28 -1.61 -8.80
CA ASP A 64 9.17 -2.76 -8.87
C ASP A 64 10.57 -2.36 -8.37
N THR A 65 10.86 -2.68 -7.10
CA THR A 65 12.13 -2.31 -6.46
C THR A 65 13.31 -3.13 -6.93
N LEU A 66 13.07 -4.21 -7.68
CA LEU A 66 14.11 -5.05 -8.29
C LEU A 66 14.48 -4.60 -9.71
N ALA A 67 13.76 -3.62 -10.27
CA ALA A 67 14.09 -3.02 -11.55
C ALA A 67 15.28 -2.04 -11.42
N ASP A 68 15.82 -1.61 -12.55
CA ASP A 68 16.83 -0.53 -12.58
C ASP A 68 16.14 0.83 -12.38
N ILE A 69 15.87 1.16 -11.11
CA ILE A 69 15.11 2.33 -10.69
C ILE A 69 15.79 3.04 -9.52
N ASP A 70 15.94 4.35 -9.62
CA ASP A 70 16.30 5.19 -8.47
C ASP A 70 15.04 5.48 -7.63
N LEU A 71 15.04 5.04 -6.39
CA LEU A 71 13.93 5.21 -5.44
C LEU A 71 14.04 6.52 -4.61
N GLU A 72 15.10 7.30 -4.76
CA GLU A 72 15.27 8.55 -4.01
C GLU A 72 14.07 9.51 -4.15
N PRO A 73 13.43 9.69 -5.33
CA PRO A 73 12.23 10.51 -5.45
C PRO A 73 11.06 10.02 -4.57
N LEU A 74 10.90 8.69 -4.44
CA LEU A 74 9.88 8.11 -3.55
C LEU A 74 10.21 8.35 -2.08
N ILE A 75 11.47 8.16 -1.70
CA ILE A 75 11.95 8.38 -0.33
C ILE A 75 11.66 9.82 0.08
N GLN A 76 12.06 10.80 -0.75
CA GLN A 76 11.81 12.23 -0.50
C GLN A 76 10.31 12.54 -0.39
N PHE A 77 9.50 11.95 -1.26
CA PHE A 77 8.04 12.08 -1.20
C PHE A 77 7.47 11.54 0.13
N LEU A 78 7.90 10.35 0.54
CA LEU A 78 7.43 9.70 1.77
C LEU A 78 7.94 10.38 3.05
N MET A 79 9.04 11.12 3.00
CA MET A 79 9.55 11.88 4.15
C MET A 79 8.72 13.14 4.50
N ASN A 80 7.72 13.51 3.69
CA ASN A 80 6.87 14.66 3.97
C ASN A 80 6.14 14.49 5.33
N PRO A 81 6.44 15.33 6.34
CA PRO A 81 5.86 15.19 7.69
C PRO A 81 4.39 15.60 7.77
N LYS A 82 3.84 16.25 6.73
CA LYS A 82 2.44 16.65 6.66
C LYS A 82 1.55 15.55 6.04
N MET A 83 2.15 14.51 5.47
CA MET A 83 1.45 13.42 4.81
C MET A 83 1.43 12.19 5.72
N ILE A 84 0.24 11.68 6.03
CA ILE A 84 0.08 10.45 6.82
C ILE A 84 0.36 9.24 5.91
N LYS A 85 1.21 8.33 6.36
CA LYS A 85 1.46 7.04 5.72
C LYS A 85 0.56 6.01 6.38
N VAL A 86 -0.37 5.47 5.64
CA VAL A 86 -1.39 4.55 6.12
C VAL A 86 -1.04 3.13 5.71
N PHE A 87 -1.01 2.24 6.68
CA PHE A 87 -0.73 0.81 6.50
C PHE A 87 -1.81 -0.03 7.19
N HIS A 88 -1.74 -1.34 6.97
CA HIS A 88 -2.43 -2.33 7.78
C HIS A 88 -1.41 -3.34 8.33
N ALA A 89 -1.24 -3.39 9.66
CA ALA A 89 -0.21 -4.21 10.34
C ALA A 89 1.22 -3.84 9.92
N ALA A 90 1.56 -2.56 10.02
CA ALA A 90 2.74 -1.87 9.48
C ALA A 90 4.10 -2.38 9.94
N GLU A 91 4.18 -3.21 10.98
CA GLU A 91 5.44 -3.53 11.68
C GLU A 91 6.53 -4.03 10.73
N GLN A 92 6.20 -5.01 9.87
CA GLN A 92 7.18 -5.60 8.94
C GLN A 92 7.59 -4.62 7.84
N ASP A 93 6.64 -3.86 7.29
CA ASP A 93 6.90 -2.86 6.25
C ASP A 93 7.86 -1.79 6.75
N LEU A 94 7.62 -1.27 7.96
CA LEU A 94 8.47 -0.25 8.57
C LEU A 94 9.88 -0.76 8.83
N VAL A 95 10.02 -2.03 9.27
CA VAL A 95 11.34 -2.66 9.48
C VAL A 95 12.09 -2.80 8.16
N ILE A 96 11.43 -3.24 7.09
CA ILE A 96 12.02 -3.39 5.76
C ILE A 96 12.47 -2.03 5.22
N LEU A 97 11.59 -1.03 5.23
CA LEU A 97 11.90 0.31 4.75
C LEU A 97 13.03 0.98 5.55
N TRP A 98 13.10 0.71 6.87
CA TRP A 98 14.23 1.14 7.68
C TRP A 98 15.54 0.43 7.32
N ASN A 99 15.49 -0.88 7.10
CA ASN A 99 16.70 -1.65 6.78
C ASN A 99 17.30 -1.25 5.44
N ASP A 100 16.45 -1.09 4.41
CA ASP A 100 16.90 -0.84 3.04
C ASP A 100 17.25 0.64 2.81
N PHE A 101 16.46 1.57 3.35
CA PHE A 101 16.57 3.00 3.03
C PHE A 101 16.90 3.88 4.25
N LYS A 102 17.00 3.33 5.46
CA LYS A 102 17.09 4.08 6.73
C LYS A 102 15.93 5.08 6.89
N LEU A 103 14.79 4.76 6.32
CA LEU A 103 13.63 5.63 6.21
C LEU A 103 12.76 5.51 7.48
N SER A 104 12.78 6.56 8.31
CA SER A 104 11.85 6.70 9.43
C SER A 104 10.59 7.42 8.96
N LEU A 105 9.55 6.65 8.66
CA LEU A 105 8.27 7.20 8.20
C LEU A 105 7.48 7.79 9.36
N MET A 106 7.22 9.10 9.31
CA MET A 106 6.34 9.77 10.27
C MET A 106 5.53 10.86 9.56
N PRO A 107 4.26 11.09 9.90
CA PRO A 107 3.40 10.25 10.76
C PRO A 107 2.93 8.97 10.08
N VAL A 108 2.72 7.91 10.87
CA VAL A 108 2.16 6.62 10.42
C VAL A 108 0.79 6.42 11.05
N PHE A 109 -0.14 5.86 10.30
CA PHE A 109 -1.44 5.41 10.77
C PHE A 109 -1.62 3.92 10.40
N ASP A 110 -1.74 3.07 11.43
CA ASP A 110 -1.98 1.64 11.25
C ASP A 110 -3.45 1.32 11.46
N THR A 111 -4.12 0.83 10.41
CA THR A 111 -5.55 0.51 10.47
C THR A 111 -5.86 -0.73 11.32
N GLN A 112 -4.89 -1.64 11.53
CA GLN A 112 -5.08 -2.77 12.45
C GLN A 112 -5.11 -2.27 13.91
N ILE A 113 -4.19 -1.37 14.29
CA ILE A 113 -4.18 -0.74 15.62
C ILE A 113 -5.44 0.09 15.83
N ALA A 114 -5.83 0.88 14.83
CA ALA A 114 -7.07 1.66 14.90
C ALA A 114 -8.31 0.78 15.09
N ALA A 115 -8.40 -0.33 14.37
CA ALA A 115 -9.50 -1.29 14.50
C ALA A 115 -9.51 -1.94 15.88
N MET A 116 -8.36 -2.27 16.46
CA MET A 116 -8.25 -2.79 17.83
C MET A 116 -8.83 -1.78 18.84
N VAL A 117 -8.47 -0.51 18.74
CA VAL A 117 -9.00 0.57 19.59
C VAL A 117 -10.52 0.73 19.43
N CYS A 118 -11.04 0.49 18.23
CA CYS A 118 -12.48 0.52 17.93
C CYS A 118 -13.23 -0.77 18.31
N GLY A 119 -12.58 -1.74 18.97
CA GLY A 119 -13.22 -2.96 19.47
C GLY A 119 -13.44 -4.08 18.45
N PHE A 120 -12.72 -4.07 17.32
CA PHE A 120 -12.78 -5.14 16.31
C PHE A 120 -11.95 -6.38 16.68
N GLY A 121 -11.27 -6.39 17.85
CA GLY A 121 -10.36 -7.45 18.29
C GLY A 121 -8.89 -7.09 18.07
N ASP A 122 -7.99 -7.89 18.67
CA ASP A 122 -6.57 -7.53 18.78
C ASP A 122 -5.78 -7.62 17.48
N GLN A 123 -6.18 -8.47 16.54
CA GLN A 123 -5.47 -8.71 15.27
C GLN A 123 -6.45 -8.92 14.11
N VAL A 124 -7.31 -7.95 13.87
CA VAL A 124 -8.23 -8.05 12.73
C VAL A 124 -7.45 -8.11 11.43
N SER A 125 -7.74 -9.10 10.58
CA SER A 125 -7.08 -9.21 9.29
C SER A 125 -7.59 -8.16 8.31
N TYR A 126 -6.71 -7.72 7.39
CA TYR A 126 -7.05 -6.78 6.32
C TYR A 126 -8.34 -7.19 5.56
N ALA A 127 -8.43 -8.44 5.12
CA ALA A 127 -9.60 -8.95 4.41
C ALA A 127 -10.91 -8.86 5.23
N GLN A 128 -10.83 -9.04 6.55
CA GLN A 128 -12.00 -8.89 7.43
C GLN A 128 -12.39 -7.42 7.56
N LEU A 129 -11.43 -6.53 7.69
CA LEU A 129 -11.64 -5.09 7.77
C LEU A 129 -12.28 -4.58 6.47
N VAL A 130 -11.69 -4.90 5.31
CA VAL A 130 -12.22 -4.55 3.98
C VAL A 130 -13.66 -5.08 3.82
N LYS A 131 -13.91 -6.35 4.15
CA LYS A 131 -15.26 -6.94 4.07
C LYS A 131 -16.27 -6.18 4.93
N THR A 132 -15.86 -5.75 6.13
CA THR A 132 -16.74 -5.03 7.05
C THR A 132 -17.14 -3.67 6.51
N PHE A 133 -16.18 -2.89 6.00
CA PHE A 133 -16.40 -1.52 5.59
C PHE A 133 -16.85 -1.38 4.13
N THR A 134 -16.34 -2.21 3.22
CA THR A 134 -16.60 -2.08 1.78
C THR A 134 -17.61 -3.10 1.24
N LYS A 135 -17.94 -4.15 2.02
CA LYS A 135 -18.75 -5.32 1.60
C LYS A 135 -18.08 -6.11 0.45
N THR A 136 -16.81 -5.86 0.15
CA THR A 136 -16.03 -6.55 -0.88
C THR A 136 -15.25 -7.70 -0.23
N ARG A 137 -15.06 -8.79 -0.97
CA ARG A 137 -14.16 -9.88 -0.57
C ARG A 137 -12.85 -9.73 -1.33
N ILE A 138 -11.74 -9.82 -0.62
CA ILE A 138 -10.40 -9.89 -1.22
C ILE A 138 -10.08 -11.33 -1.56
N ASP A 139 -9.57 -11.58 -2.76
CA ASP A 139 -9.01 -12.86 -3.16
C ASP A 139 -7.62 -13.03 -2.53
N LYS A 140 -7.46 -14.08 -1.71
CA LYS A 140 -6.20 -14.40 -1.03
C LYS A 140 -5.33 -15.42 -1.78
N SER A 141 -5.71 -15.82 -2.99
CA SER A 141 -5.03 -16.87 -3.74
C SER A 141 -3.57 -16.53 -4.11
N SER A 142 -3.20 -15.25 -4.08
CA SER A 142 -1.85 -14.75 -4.37
C SER A 142 -1.05 -14.32 -3.12
N GLN A 143 -1.50 -14.63 -1.92
CA GLN A 143 -0.82 -14.24 -0.68
C GLN A 143 0.56 -14.93 -0.51
N ILE A 144 0.71 -16.15 -1.05
CA ILE A 144 1.97 -16.91 -0.95
C ILE A 144 2.57 -17.02 -2.35
N VAL A 145 3.37 -16.05 -2.71
CA VAL A 145 4.02 -15.97 -4.03
C VAL A 145 5.50 -15.62 -3.83
N ASP A 146 6.35 -16.16 -4.68
CA ASP A 146 7.73 -15.70 -4.77
C ASP A 146 7.77 -14.37 -5.51
N TRP A 147 7.75 -13.27 -4.76
CA TRP A 147 7.73 -11.91 -5.27
C TRP A 147 9.01 -11.46 -5.96
N SER A 148 10.09 -12.26 -5.87
CA SER A 148 11.33 -11.97 -6.60
C SER A 148 11.28 -12.37 -8.08
N LYS A 149 10.31 -13.22 -8.47
CA LYS A 149 10.20 -13.69 -9.87
C LYS A 149 9.68 -12.61 -10.80
N ARG A 150 10.26 -12.58 -12.00
CA ARG A 150 9.84 -11.71 -13.10
C ARG A 150 9.64 -12.53 -14.39
N PRO A 151 8.67 -12.16 -15.26
CA PRO A 151 7.72 -11.08 -15.09
C PRO A 151 6.63 -11.38 -14.04
N LEU A 152 6.10 -10.34 -13.41
CA LEU A 152 4.92 -10.45 -12.55
C LEU A 152 3.69 -10.80 -13.40
N ARG A 153 2.83 -11.68 -12.88
CA ARG A 153 1.55 -12.00 -13.53
C ARG A 153 0.49 -10.98 -13.15
N ASP A 154 -0.46 -10.73 -14.05
CA ASP A 154 -1.54 -9.74 -13.81
C ASP A 154 -2.27 -9.98 -12.48
N ARG A 155 -2.60 -11.23 -12.15
CA ARG A 155 -3.23 -11.58 -10.87
C ARG A 155 -2.41 -11.18 -9.64
N HIS A 156 -1.07 -11.17 -9.73
CA HIS A 156 -0.19 -10.73 -8.64
C HIS A 156 -0.22 -9.22 -8.50
N LEU A 157 -0.26 -8.49 -9.61
CA LEU A 157 -0.41 -7.04 -9.61
C LEU A 157 -1.78 -6.61 -9.08
N GLU A 158 -2.85 -7.30 -9.48
CA GLU A 158 -4.20 -7.07 -8.98
C GLU A 158 -4.28 -7.29 -7.46
N TYR A 159 -3.64 -8.37 -6.96
CA TYR A 159 -3.56 -8.64 -5.53
C TYR A 159 -2.83 -7.50 -4.79
N ALA A 160 -1.59 -7.19 -5.18
CA ALA A 160 -0.78 -6.14 -4.57
C ALA A 160 -1.47 -4.77 -4.57
N LEU A 161 -2.18 -4.43 -5.65
CA LEU A 161 -2.97 -3.19 -5.71
C LEU A 161 -4.21 -3.20 -4.81
N ALA A 162 -4.83 -4.36 -4.62
CA ALA A 162 -6.01 -4.47 -3.76
C ALA A 162 -5.68 -4.07 -2.31
N ASP A 163 -4.46 -4.36 -1.85
CA ASP A 163 -4.05 -4.07 -0.49
C ASP A 163 -3.97 -2.57 -0.19
N VAL A 164 -3.64 -1.71 -1.16
CA VAL A 164 -3.63 -0.26 -0.97
C VAL A 164 -4.90 0.45 -1.44
N THR A 165 -5.55 -0.06 -2.49
CA THR A 165 -6.74 0.62 -3.06
C THR A 165 -7.99 0.49 -2.18
N HIS A 166 -8.17 -0.64 -1.50
CA HIS A 166 -9.23 -0.79 -0.51
C HIS A 166 -8.96 0.03 0.74
N LEU A 167 -7.69 0.14 1.16
CA LEU A 167 -7.27 0.94 2.31
C LEU A 167 -7.65 2.41 2.14
N CYS A 168 -7.42 2.99 0.95
CA CYS A 168 -7.86 4.35 0.62
C CYS A 168 -9.39 4.55 0.76
N LYS A 169 -10.18 3.53 0.37
CA LYS A 169 -11.66 3.62 0.47
C LYS A 169 -12.14 3.55 1.91
N GLU A 170 -11.47 2.80 2.76
CA GLU A 170 -11.78 2.69 4.19
C GLU A 170 -11.58 4.02 4.90
N ILE A 171 -10.44 4.68 4.67
CA ILE A 171 -10.13 5.98 5.25
C ILE A 171 -11.13 7.05 4.79
N GLY A 172 -11.46 7.09 3.50
CA GLY A 172 -12.45 8.02 2.97
C GLY A 172 -13.84 7.86 3.60
N ARG A 173 -14.24 6.63 3.95
CA ARG A 173 -15.52 6.36 4.63
C ARG A 173 -15.51 6.67 6.11
N ALA A 174 -14.39 6.42 6.80
CA ALA A 174 -14.22 6.79 8.19
C ALA A 174 -14.34 8.32 8.37
N SER A 175 -13.64 9.09 7.54
CA SER A 175 -13.70 10.56 7.57
C SER A 175 -15.08 11.15 7.19
N CYS A 176 -15.92 10.41 6.43
CA CYS A 176 -17.29 10.84 6.14
C CYS A 176 -18.27 10.59 7.30
N ARG A 177 -18.02 9.60 8.16
CA ARG A 177 -18.90 9.29 9.30
C ARG A 177 -18.72 10.23 10.49
N GLU A 178 -17.57 10.88 10.62
CA GLU A 178 -17.32 11.86 11.68
C GLU A 178 -17.93 13.25 11.41
N ARG A 179 -18.58 13.44 10.25
CA ARG A 179 -19.22 14.71 9.88
C ARG A 179 -20.76 14.71 9.99
N VAL A 180 -21.33 13.78 10.77
CA VAL A 180 -22.77 13.76 11.03
C VAL A 180 -23.04 14.05 12.51
#